data_8b797b61c59f2e319d9365f6ba1701d9
#
_entry.id   8b797b61c59f2e319d9365f6ba1701d9
#
_cell.length_a   1.000
_cell.length_b   1.000
_cell.length_c   1.000
_cell.angle_alpha   90.00
_cell.angle_beta   90.00
_cell.angle_gamma   90.00
#
_symmetry.space_group_name_H-M   'P 1'
#
loop_
_entity.id
_entity.type
_entity.pdbx_description
1 polymer ?
#
loop_
_entity_poly.entity_id
_entity_poly.type
_entity_poly.pdbx_seq_one_letter_code
_entity_poly.pdbx_strand_id
1 'polypeptide(L)'
;GSHSAPSALRLSHEFVVVRGCGAGGPLIVEPSFREHFAIGSLYATERYRQVLAAVPEELVAPYSQLCEMVRLVCAEMKFSFGATGNSLPPWRSVNSVLSRWAAARE
;
A
#
# COMPACT_ATOMS: atom_id res chain seq x y z
N GLY A 1 10.59 -26.26 4.45
CA GLY A 1 10.52 -25.94 4.46
C GLY A 1 10.52 -25.75 4.65
N SER A 2 10.65 -25.86 4.87
CA SER A 2 10.57 -25.51 4.98
C SER A 2 10.18 -24.98 4.91
N HIS A 3 9.74 -24.81 5.08
CA HIS A 3 9.20 -24.04 4.93
C HIS A 3 8.59 -23.36 4.02
N SER A 4 8.01 -23.41 3.79
CA SER A 4 7.89 -22.47 2.74
C SER A 4 6.49 -22.40 2.21
N ALA A 5 5.74 -23.38 2.24
CA ALA A 5 4.34 -23.28 1.85
C ALA A 5 3.59 -22.24 2.66
N PRO A 6 3.80 -22.15 3.96
CA PRO A 6 3.14 -21.08 4.71
C PRO A 6 3.56 -19.70 4.28
N SER A 7 4.79 -19.56 3.80
CA SER A 7 5.23 -18.26 3.32
C SER A 7 4.38 -17.78 2.18
N ALA A 8 3.96 -18.69 1.32
CA ALA A 8 3.19 -18.31 0.16
C ALA A 8 1.89 -17.61 0.56
N LEU A 9 1.32 -18.02 1.67
CA LEU A 9 0.08 -17.41 2.11
C LEU A 9 0.25 -15.99 2.60
N ARG A 10 1.47 -15.62 2.96
CA ARG A 10 1.73 -14.32 3.50
C ARG A 10 2.44 -13.40 2.53
N LEU A 11 2.65 -13.85 1.29
CA LEU A 11 3.41 -13.05 0.33
C LEU A 11 2.79 -11.70 0.08
N SER A 12 1.48 -11.61 0.10
CA SER A 12 0.82 -10.34 -0.16
C SER A 12 1.07 -9.33 0.95
N HIS A 13 1.55 -9.78 2.10
CA HIS A 13 1.77 -8.88 3.23
C HIS A 13 3.24 -8.74 3.57
N GLU A 14 4.10 -9.44 2.85
CA GLU A 14 5.51 -9.41 3.20
C GLU A 14 6.20 -8.21 2.62
N PHE A 15 7.04 -7.63 3.41
CA PHE A 15 7.91 -6.55 2.98
C PHE A 15 9.20 -6.68 3.77
N VAL A 16 10.23 -5.93 3.33
CA VAL A 16 11.54 -6.00 3.96
C VAL A 16 11.86 -4.64 4.54
N VAL A 17 12.44 -4.63 5.74
CA VAL A 17 12.94 -3.41 6.34
C VAL A 17 14.47 -3.49 6.34
N VAL A 18 15.10 -2.52 5.69
CA VAL A 18 16.54 -2.44 5.64
C VAL A 18 16.99 -1.37 6.62
N ARG A 19 17.77 -1.77 7.61
CA ARG A 19 18.19 -0.87 8.67
C ARG A 19 19.67 -0.56 8.53
N GLY A 20 20.08 0.55 9.12
CA GLY A 20 21.48 0.90 9.16
C GLY A 20 22.01 1.47 7.86
N CYS A 21 21.14 1.97 7.01
CA CYS A 21 21.51 2.46 5.69
C CYS A 21 21.83 3.94 5.65
N GLY A 22 22.19 4.52 6.79
CA GLY A 22 22.60 5.90 6.80
C GLY A 22 21.61 6.79 7.52
N ALA A 23 21.70 8.08 7.25
CA ALA A 23 21.02 9.09 8.04
C ALA A 23 19.51 9.09 7.89
N GLY A 24 19.00 8.52 6.82
CA GLY A 24 17.57 8.53 6.59
C GLY A 24 16.78 7.52 7.39
N GLY A 25 17.46 6.66 8.15
CA GLY A 25 16.81 5.62 8.93
C GLY A 25 16.45 4.41 8.11
N PRO A 26 15.61 3.53 8.65
CA PRO A 26 15.28 2.29 7.96
C PRO A 26 14.51 2.55 6.68
N LEU A 27 14.73 1.71 5.69
CA LEU A 27 13.99 1.75 4.43
C LEU A 27 13.07 0.54 4.37
N ILE A 28 11.87 0.77 3.88
CA ILE A 28 10.93 -0.30 3.61
C ILE A 28 11.06 -0.67 2.14
N VAL A 29 11.21 -1.97 1.88
CA VAL A 29 11.17 -2.50 0.52
C VAL A 29 9.87 -3.25 0.38
N GLU A 30 8.95 -2.71 -0.38
CA GLU A 30 7.63 -3.29 -0.56
C GLU A 30 7.50 -3.70 -2.04
N PRO A 31 7.60 -4.99 -2.34
CA PRO A 31 7.63 -5.43 -3.74
C PRO A 31 6.28 -5.38 -4.45
N SER A 32 5.20 -5.26 -3.71
CA SER A 32 3.85 -5.28 -4.29
C SER A 32 3.06 -4.07 -3.88
N PHE A 33 3.70 -2.92 -3.90
CA PHE A 33 3.07 -1.71 -3.35
C PHE A 33 1.78 -1.34 -4.06
N ARG A 34 1.79 -1.30 -5.39
CA ARG A 34 0.62 -0.90 -6.16
C ARG A 34 -0.57 -1.83 -5.94
N GLU A 35 -0.30 -3.11 -5.73
CA GLU A 35 -1.38 -4.07 -5.56
C GLU A 35 -2.27 -3.78 -4.36
N HIS A 36 -1.72 -3.13 -3.35
CA HIS A 36 -2.51 -2.81 -2.16
C HIS A 36 -3.63 -1.83 -2.45
N PHE A 37 -3.57 -1.15 -3.60
CA PHE A 37 -4.54 -0.11 -3.94
C PHE A 37 -5.44 -0.51 -5.11
N ALA A 38 -5.36 -1.74 -5.57
CA ALA A 38 -6.24 -2.22 -6.62
C ALA A 38 -7.65 -2.37 -6.07
N ILE A 39 -8.63 -1.92 -6.85
CA ILE A 39 -10.04 -2.02 -6.46
C ILE A 39 -10.82 -2.55 -7.66
N GLY A 40 -12.03 -3.05 -7.37
CA GLY A 40 -12.87 -3.58 -8.43
C GLY A 40 -13.22 -2.51 -9.46
N SER A 41 -13.42 -2.93 -10.71
CA SER A 41 -13.66 -1.99 -11.79
C SER A 41 -14.92 -1.16 -11.59
N LEU A 42 -15.89 -1.69 -10.84
CA LEU A 42 -17.13 -0.95 -10.58
C LEU A 42 -16.89 0.28 -9.70
N TYR A 43 -15.81 0.30 -8.95
CA TYR A 43 -15.52 1.39 -8.03
C TYR A 43 -14.44 2.34 -8.56
N ALA A 44 -13.80 1.98 -9.67
CA ALA A 44 -12.65 2.72 -10.19
C ALA A 44 -13.09 3.68 -11.28
N THR A 45 -12.97 4.98 -10.99
CA THR A 45 -13.16 5.98 -12.04
C THR A 45 -11.94 5.99 -12.95
N GLU A 46 -12.07 6.65 -14.09
CA GLU A 46 -10.94 6.83 -14.99
C GLU A 46 -9.80 7.56 -14.27
N ARG A 47 -10.16 8.56 -13.47
CA ARG A 47 -9.15 9.28 -12.71
C ARG A 47 -8.40 8.35 -11.77
N TYR A 48 -9.11 7.47 -11.08
CA TYR A 48 -8.44 6.55 -10.15
C TYR A 48 -7.53 5.59 -10.90
N ARG A 49 -7.98 5.11 -12.07
CA ARG A 49 -7.14 4.24 -12.87
C ARG A 49 -5.83 4.92 -13.25
N GLN A 50 -5.91 6.21 -13.59
CA GLN A 50 -4.70 6.97 -13.93
C GLN A 50 -3.80 7.17 -12.73
N VAL A 51 -4.39 7.46 -11.56
CA VAL A 51 -3.64 7.60 -10.33
C VAL A 51 -2.92 6.29 -10.02
N LEU A 52 -3.65 5.18 -10.09
CA LEU A 52 -3.08 3.88 -9.76
C LEU A 52 -1.94 3.54 -10.72
N ALA A 53 -2.08 3.86 -12.00
CA ALA A 53 -1.02 3.60 -12.96
C ALA A 53 0.25 4.37 -12.64
N ALA A 54 0.12 5.51 -11.95
CA ALA A 54 1.28 6.32 -11.56
C ALA A 54 1.91 5.84 -10.26
N VAL A 55 1.22 4.99 -9.50
CA VAL A 55 1.78 4.42 -8.27
C VAL A 55 2.84 3.39 -8.66
N PRO A 56 4.03 3.44 -8.05
CA PRO A 56 5.05 2.45 -8.38
C PRO A 56 4.61 1.05 -8.01
N GLU A 57 4.99 0.07 -8.81
CA GLU A 57 4.68 -1.32 -8.51
C GLU A 57 5.42 -1.77 -7.28
N GLU A 58 6.66 -1.34 -7.14
CA GLU A 58 7.50 -1.62 -5.99
C GLU A 58 7.90 -0.31 -5.36
N LEU A 59 8.03 -0.32 -4.05
CA LEU A 59 8.42 0.89 -3.34
C LEU A 59 9.61 0.60 -2.44
N VAL A 60 10.61 1.48 -2.50
CA VAL A 60 11.72 1.48 -1.55
C VAL A 60 11.76 2.88 -0.97
N ALA A 61 11.40 3.01 0.30
CA ALA A 61 11.28 4.34 0.90
C ALA A 61 11.25 4.25 2.42
N PRO A 62 11.60 5.34 3.11
CA PRO A 62 11.39 5.39 4.55
C PRO A 62 9.90 5.40 4.87
N TYR A 63 9.57 5.02 6.09
CA TYR A 63 8.17 4.88 6.50
C TYR A 63 7.39 6.18 6.30
N SER A 64 8.00 7.32 6.60
CA SER A 64 7.30 8.60 6.45
C SER A 64 6.86 8.85 5.03
N GLN A 65 7.71 8.53 4.07
CA GLN A 65 7.37 8.72 2.67
C GLN A 65 6.29 7.72 2.23
N LEU A 66 6.39 6.49 2.71
CA LEU A 66 5.35 5.50 2.44
C LEU A 66 4.01 5.98 2.96
N CYS A 67 3.98 6.55 4.17
CA CYS A 67 2.74 7.08 4.73
C CYS A 67 2.13 8.17 3.87
N GLU A 68 2.97 9.07 3.35
CA GLU A 68 2.47 10.15 2.49
C GLU A 68 1.84 9.59 1.23
N MET A 69 2.50 8.62 0.61
CA MET A 69 1.96 8.01 -0.61
C MET A 69 0.66 7.30 -0.33
N VAL A 70 0.58 6.56 0.78
CA VAL A 70 -0.65 5.86 1.14
C VAL A 70 -1.78 6.85 1.34
N ARG A 71 -1.51 7.96 2.03
CA ARG A 71 -2.57 8.95 2.26
C ARG A 71 -3.08 9.52 0.96
N LEU A 72 -2.19 9.84 0.03
CA LEU A 72 -2.59 10.41 -1.26
C LEU A 72 -3.43 9.43 -2.06
N VAL A 73 -2.97 8.18 -2.14
CA VAL A 73 -3.70 7.18 -2.93
C VAL A 73 -5.04 6.86 -2.28
N CYS A 74 -5.07 6.75 -0.96
CA CYS A 74 -6.33 6.46 -0.26
C CYS A 74 -7.34 7.60 -0.41
N ALA A 75 -6.88 8.85 -0.47
CA ALA A 75 -7.78 9.98 -0.71
C ALA A 75 -8.41 9.86 -2.10
N GLU A 76 -7.61 9.51 -3.10
CA GLU A 76 -8.13 9.31 -4.45
C GLU A 76 -9.08 8.13 -4.50
N MET A 77 -8.77 7.07 -3.77
CA MET A 77 -9.64 5.90 -3.71
C MET A 77 -10.99 6.26 -3.11
N LYS A 78 -10.99 7.02 -2.02
CA LYS A 78 -12.23 7.43 -1.38
C LYS A 78 -13.07 8.27 -2.34
N PHE A 79 -12.43 9.18 -3.07
CA PHE A 79 -13.13 9.99 -4.06
C PHE A 79 -13.73 9.10 -5.15
N SER A 80 -12.99 8.10 -5.60
CA SER A 80 -13.46 7.19 -6.64
C SER A 80 -14.68 6.39 -6.19
N PHE A 81 -14.65 5.88 -4.96
CA PHE A 81 -15.81 5.16 -4.44
C PHE A 81 -17.02 6.08 -4.38
N GLY A 82 -16.84 7.30 -3.88
CA GLY A 82 -17.94 8.25 -3.80
C GLY A 82 -18.50 8.60 -5.17
N ALA A 83 -17.62 8.80 -6.15
CA ALA A 83 -18.06 9.17 -7.49
C ALA A 83 -18.84 8.07 -8.19
N THR A 84 -18.64 6.82 -7.76
CA THR A 84 -19.41 5.70 -8.30
C THR A 84 -20.61 5.33 -7.43
N GLY A 85 -20.91 6.20 -6.44
CA GLY A 85 -22.10 6.00 -5.59
C GLY A 85 -21.91 5.00 -4.47
N ASN A 86 -20.68 4.79 -4.06
CA ASN A 86 -20.36 3.78 -3.07
C ASN A 86 -19.63 4.38 -1.88
N SER A 87 -19.65 3.66 -0.76
CA SER A 87 -18.91 4.05 0.43
C SER A 87 -17.60 3.28 0.48
N LEU A 88 -16.57 3.94 0.97
CA LEU A 88 -15.28 3.28 1.12
C LEU A 88 -15.36 2.27 2.28
N PRO A 89 -15.00 1.00 2.05
CA PRO A 89 -15.04 0.03 3.14
C PRO A 89 -14.02 0.38 4.22
N PRO A 90 -14.33 0.03 5.48
CA PRO A 90 -13.42 0.37 6.59
C PRO A 90 -12.01 -0.17 6.43
N TRP A 91 -11.88 -1.34 5.81
CA TRP A 91 -10.55 -1.95 5.64
C TRP A 91 -9.71 -1.27 4.58
N ARG A 92 -10.27 -0.28 3.90
CA ARG A 92 -9.52 0.51 2.92
C ARG A 92 -9.23 1.92 3.43
N SER A 93 -9.49 2.18 4.70
CA SER A 93 -9.11 3.47 5.30
C SER A 93 -7.61 3.58 5.38
N VAL A 94 -7.12 4.82 5.52
CA VAL A 94 -5.69 5.06 5.65
C VAL A 94 -5.08 4.22 6.76
N ASN A 95 -5.71 4.24 7.94
CA ASN A 95 -5.17 3.51 9.08
C ASN A 95 -5.14 2.01 8.84
N SER A 96 -6.19 1.46 8.24
CA SER A 96 -6.22 0.03 7.95
C SER A 96 -5.14 -0.36 6.94
N VAL A 97 -4.96 0.45 5.90
CA VAL A 97 -3.94 0.16 4.90
C VAL A 97 -2.55 0.28 5.53
N LEU A 98 -2.31 1.33 6.32
CA LEU A 98 -1.02 1.52 6.94
C LEU A 98 -0.68 0.44 7.95
N SER A 99 -1.67 -0.23 8.51
CA SER A 99 -1.40 -1.29 9.48
C SER A 99 -0.56 -2.41 8.90
N ARG A 100 -0.55 -2.55 7.57
CA ARG A 100 0.28 -3.57 6.91
C ARG A 100 1.76 -3.36 7.19
N TRP A 101 2.16 -2.13 7.39
CA TRP A 101 3.57 -1.79 7.60
C TRP A 101 3.84 -1.28 9.01
N ALA A 102 2.94 -1.60 9.95
CA ALA A 102 3.07 -1.06 11.31
C ALA A 102 4.39 -1.44 11.97
N ALA A 103 4.90 -2.64 11.70
CA ALA A 103 6.16 -3.08 12.29
C ALA A 103 7.35 -2.24 11.84
N ALA A 104 7.24 -1.58 10.68
CA ALA A 104 8.35 -0.79 10.16
C ALA A 104 8.56 0.51 10.91
N ARG A 105 7.57 0.95 11.70
CA ARG A 105 7.70 2.17 12.49
C ARG A 105 8.68 2.01 13.64
N GLU A 106 8.88 0.79 14.06
CA GLU A 106 9.71 0.51 15.21
C GLU A 106 11.13 0.23 14.78
#